data_59e0ca79df053002ddeb118ca906225e
#
_entry.id   59e0ca79df053002ddeb118ca906225e
#
_cell.length_a   1.000
_cell.length_b   1.000
_cell.length_c   1.000
_cell.angle_alpha   90.00
_cell.angle_beta   90.00
_cell.angle_gamma   90.00
#
_symmetry.space_group_name_H-M   'P 1'
#
loop_
_entity.id
_entity.type
_entity.pdbx_description
1 polymer ?
#
loop_
_entity_poly.entity_id
_entity_poly.type
_entity_poly.pdbx_seq_one_letter_code
_entity_poly.pdbx_strand_id
1 'polypeptide(L)'
;MPERTNEVTPERVLAGVQAQLKRSRSFADTIDPVGALKTYGRLHDLLRPRLASFRVEAGLPAWPRAYASTRAKIATRTYRHRSASDRVFTYWDKPLETAPPLVQACIAQMRTVYPALRVLDRTSVRDVVEIPERIAELLEIDRPAHFSDYIRTKILEERGGIWADATAWIGRNLDDDLEREYLRAGTIFPRWTRRSIANWFIASYPHTPLLSLQRMTLDAWWEENDDLPDYFLYHRIFEVLQRLVPEVRGQWDAAPTLSAAGAHRLQLEMMQPWRPDTLTTIAQSAPLQKLSYKYDEVPAGSVLEHLTRDYATDAAEPA
;
A
#
# COMPACT_ATOMS: atom_id res chain seq x y z
N MET A 1 -8.31 -19.79 -37.83
CA MET A 1 -8.71 -18.77 -36.86
C MET A 1 -8.32 -17.42 -37.45
N PRO A 2 -9.21 -16.42 -37.55
CA PRO A 2 -8.81 -15.11 -38.05
C PRO A 2 -7.76 -14.51 -37.11
N GLU A 3 -6.65 -14.04 -37.64
CA GLU A 3 -5.67 -13.23 -36.93
C GLU A 3 -6.38 -12.02 -36.35
N ARG A 4 -6.48 -11.95 -35.00
CA ARG A 4 -6.97 -10.77 -34.32
C ARG A 4 -5.91 -9.68 -34.51
N THR A 5 -6.17 -8.76 -35.40
CA THR A 5 -5.31 -7.59 -35.65
C THR A 5 -5.26 -6.75 -34.38
N ASN A 6 -4.06 -6.57 -33.84
CA ASN A 6 -3.76 -5.70 -32.68
C ASN A 6 -3.78 -4.21 -33.08
N GLU A 7 -4.69 -3.84 -33.98
CA GLU A 7 -4.75 -2.49 -34.54
C GLU A 7 -5.28 -1.49 -33.50
N VAL A 8 -4.55 -0.41 -33.31
CA VAL A 8 -4.93 0.70 -32.43
C VAL A 8 -5.96 1.54 -33.17
N THR A 9 -7.25 1.33 -32.88
CA THR A 9 -8.32 2.15 -33.45
C THR A 9 -8.69 3.31 -32.53
N PRO A 10 -9.19 4.45 -33.09
CA PRO A 10 -9.65 5.56 -32.28
C PRO A 10 -10.73 5.17 -31.26
N GLU A 11 -11.60 4.23 -31.59
CA GLU A 11 -12.68 3.74 -30.73
C GLU A 11 -12.10 3.00 -29.51
N ARG A 12 -11.07 2.18 -29.68
CA ARG A 12 -10.40 1.48 -28.58
C ARG A 12 -9.69 2.45 -27.64
N VAL A 13 -9.03 3.48 -28.21
CA VAL A 13 -8.40 4.54 -27.40
C VAL A 13 -9.46 5.29 -26.60
N LEU A 14 -10.57 5.65 -27.25
CA LEU A 14 -11.68 6.37 -26.58
C LEU A 14 -12.30 5.54 -25.46
N ALA A 15 -12.56 4.26 -25.67
CA ALA A 15 -13.07 3.36 -24.63
C ALA A 15 -12.13 3.30 -23.41
N GLY A 16 -10.82 3.22 -23.62
CA GLY A 16 -9.81 3.30 -22.57
C GLY A 16 -9.86 4.60 -21.78
N VAL A 17 -9.99 5.74 -22.46
CA VAL A 17 -10.13 7.06 -21.81
C VAL A 17 -11.43 7.15 -20.99
N GLN A 18 -12.54 6.65 -21.52
CA GLN A 18 -13.83 6.65 -20.82
C GLN A 18 -13.79 5.80 -19.54
N ALA A 19 -13.19 4.62 -19.60
CA ALA A 19 -12.99 3.76 -18.42
C ALA A 19 -12.14 4.45 -17.33
N GLN A 20 -11.11 5.18 -17.75
CA GLN A 20 -10.27 5.98 -16.84
C GLN A 20 -11.06 7.11 -16.17
N LEU A 21 -11.85 7.85 -16.93
CA LEU A 21 -12.69 8.92 -16.40
C LEU A 21 -13.71 8.41 -15.38
N LYS A 22 -14.35 7.25 -15.64
CA LYS A 22 -15.26 6.60 -14.72
C LYS A 22 -14.58 6.25 -13.39
N ARG A 23 -13.36 5.69 -13.44
CA ARG A 23 -12.58 5.38 -12.23
C ARG A 23 -12.17 6.63 -11.45
N SER A 24 -11.72 7.67 -12.14
CA SER A 24 -11.34 8.93 -11.51
C SER A 24 -12.52 9.58 -10.77
N ARG A 25 -13.73 9.51 -11.31
CA ARG A 25 -14.95 9.95 -10.66
C ARG A 25 -15.26 9.10 -9.41
N SER A 26 -15.23 7.77 -9.53
CA SER A 26 -15.44 6.88 -8.38
C SER A 26 -14.44 7.11 -7.25
N PHE A 27 -13.19 7.46 -7.56
CA PHE A 27 -12.21 7.85 -6.55
C PHE A 27 -12.53 9.21 -5.92
N ALA A 28 -12.95 10.19 -6.71
CA ALA A 28 -13.34 11.52 -6.20
C ALA A 28 -14.50 11.43 -5.21
N ASP A 29 -15.43 10.50 -5.41
CA ASP A 29 -16.58 10.27 -4.50
C ASP A 29 -16.15 9.74 -3.11
N THR A 30 -14.91 9.24 -2.97
CA THR A 30 -14.38 8.81 -1.67
C THR A 30 -13.78 9.95 -0.85
N ILE A 31 -13.63 11.14 -1.44
CA ILE A 31 -13.05 12.32 -0.76
C ILE A 31 -14.14 13.02 0.03
N ASP A 32 -14.09 12.89 1.35
CA ASP A 32 -14.97 13.58 2.28
C ASP A 32 -14.21 14.62 3.12
N PRO A 33 -14.26 15.92 2.77
CA PRO A 33 -13.58 16.96 3.55
C PRO A 33 -14.14 17.11 4.97
N VAL A 34 -15.42 16.87 5.18
CA VAL A 34 -16.05 16.98 6.50
C VAL A 34 -15.63 15.81 7.39
N GLY A 35 -15.66 14.60 6.85
CA GLY A 35 -15.15 13.41 7.53
C GLY A 35 -13.66 13.55 7.87
N ALA A 36 -12.87 14.08 6.95
CA ALA A 36 -11.46 14.35 7.18
C ALA A 36 -11.22 15.33 8.37
N LEU A 37 -11.97 16.43 8.44
CA LEU A 37 -11.88 17.37 9.55
C LEU A 37 -12.29 16.74 10.89
N LYS A 38 -13.36 15.95 10.92
CA LYS A 38 -13.77 15.19 12.11
C LYS A 38 -12.68 14.22 12.54
N THR A 39 -12.08 13.51 11.60
CA THR A 39 -10.98 12.57 11.87
C THR A 39 -9.78 13.27 12.47
N TYR A 40 -9.35 14.42 11.95
CA TYR A 40 -8.26 15.20 12.53
C TYR A 40 -8.55 15.65 13.96
N GLY A 41 -9.77 16.13 14.24
CA GLY A 41 -10.19 16.51 15.60
C GLY A 41 -10.09 15.34 16.57
N ARG A 42 -10.71 14.21 16.23
CA ARG A 42 -10.66 13.00 17.07
C ARG A 42 -9.23 12.46 17.25
N LEU A 43 -8.40 12.46 16.21
CA LEU A 43 -6.99 12.05 16.33
C LEU A 43 -6.19 12.97 17.27
N HIS A 44 -6.45 14.26 17.21
CA HIS A 44 -5.82 15.21 18.12
C HIS A 44 -6.21 14.91 19.59
N ASP A 45 -7.49 14.73 19.86
CA ASP A 45 -8.01 14.44 21.20
C ASP A 45 -7.51 13.08 21.71
N LEU A 46 -7.46 12.07 20.85
CA LEU A 46 -6.92 10.74 21.14
C LEU A 46 -5.42 10.79 21.51
N LEU A 47 -4.63 11.50 20.72
CA LEU A 47 -3.17 11.53 20.85
C LEU A 47 -2.69 12.46 21.95
N ARG A 48 -3.41 13.55 22.23
CA ARG A 48 -2.99 14.53 23.24
C ARG A 48 -2.61 13.93 24.59
N PRO A 49 -3.41 13.07 25.23
CA PRO A 49 -3.05 12.44 26.49
C PRO A 49 -2.02 11.31 26.36
N ARG A 50 -1.89 10.69 25.19
CA ARG A 50 -1.10 9.45 24.97
C ARG A 50 0.26 9.70 24.31
N LEU A 51 0.45 10.85 23.70
CA LEU A 51 1.62 11.08 22.85
C LEU A 51 2.95 10.88 23.59
N ALA A 52 3.05 11.30 24.85
CA ALA A 52 4.26 11.15 25.63
C ALA A 52 4.60 9.68 25.88
N SER A 53 3.62 8.85 26.26
CA SER A 53 3.81 7.40 26.47
C SER A 53 4.09 6.68 25.15
N PHE A 54 3.35 6.98 24.08
CA PHE A 54 3.57 6.40 22.76
C PHE A 54 4.98 6.71 22.21
N ARG A 55 5.48 7.90 22.46
CA ARG A 55 6.85 8.26 22.08
C ARG A 55 7.88 7.40 22.82
N VAL A 56 7.71 7.20 24.12
CA VAL A 56 8.62 6.37 24.91
C VAL A 56 8.59 4.92 24.45
N GLU A 57 7.40 4.37 24.22
CA GLU A 57 7.23 3.01 23.67
C GLU A 57 7.87 2.86 22.27
N ALA A 58 7.75 3.87 21.43
CA ALA A 58 8.43 3.93 20.13
C ALA A 58 9.96 4.17 20.22
N GLY A 59 10.54 4.16 21.41
CA GLY A 59 11.96 4.39 21.63
C GLY A 59 12.40 5.86 21.46
N LEU A 60 11.48 6.79 21.53
CA LEU A 60 11.73 8.24 21.47
C LEU A 60 11.69 8.86 22.87
N PRO A 61 12.35 10.04 23.10
CA PRO A 61 12.12 10.80 24.32
C PRO A 61 10.65 11.21 24.46
N ALA A 62 10.11 11.22 25.69
CA ALA A 62 8.72 11.64 25.97
C ALA A 62 8.39 13.02 25.36
N TRP A 63 9.35 13.95 25.40
CA TRP A 63 9.27 15.25 24.80
C TRP A 63 10.40 15.47 23.79
N PRO A 64 10.16 16.16 22.66
CA PRO A 64 11.21 16.41 21.69
C PRO A 64 12.31 17.27 22.34
N ARG A 65 13.55 16.77 22.29
CA ARG A 65 14.73 17.59 22.55
C ARG A 65 14.98 18.51 21.37
N ALA A 66 15.65 19.66 21.59
CA ALA A 66 15.83 20.70 20.57
C ALA A 66 16.14 20.14 19.17
N TYR A 67 15.45 20.66 18.16
CA TYR A 67 15.28 20.16 16.80
C TYR A 67 16.56 19.72 16.06
N ALA A 68 17.71 20.36 16.34
CA ALA A 68 18.96 20.11 15.63
C ALA A 68 19.64 18.77 16.00
N SER A 69 19.45 18.26 17.22
CA SER A 69 20.12 17.03 17.68
C SER A 69 19.37 15.75 17.27
N THR A 70 18.08 15.86 16.98
CA THR A 70 17.21 14.72 16.68
C THR A 70 17.39 14.24 15.24
N ARG A 71 17.59 15.17 14.30
CA ARG A 71 17.81 14.85 12.88
C ARG A 71 19.08 14.03 12.65
N ALA A 72 20.16 14.35 13.36
CA ALA A 72 21.43 13.65 13.26
C ALA A 72 21.39 12.22 13.84
N LYS A 73 20.64 12.01 14.93
CA LYS A 73 20.57 10.71 15.63
C LYS A 73 19.67 9.68 14.94
N ILE A 74 18.62 10.13 14.26
CA ILE A 74 17.73 9.25 13.48
C ILE A 74 18.46 8.78 12.21
N ALA A 75 19.16 9.69 11.54
CA ALA A 75 19.95 9.37 10.34
C ALA A 75 21.12 8.39 10.60
N THR A 76 21.57 8.28 11.85
CA THR A 76 22.68 7.38 12.24
C THR A 76 22.24 6.07 12.88
N ARG A 77 20.96 5.82 13.06
CA ARG A 77 20.48 4.52 13.50
C ARG A 77 20.70 3.52 12.37
N THR A 78 21.86 2.88 12.37
CA THR A 78 22.19 1.78 11.46
C THR A 78 21.32 0.59 11.82
N TYR A 79 20.24 0.40 11.08
CA TYR A 79 19.49 -0.83 11.13
C TYR A 79 20.40 -1.94 10.57
N ARG A 80 20.75 -2.94 11.41
CA ARG A 80 21.54 -4.09 10.96
C ARG A 80 20.75 -4.89 9.94
N HIS A 81 21.37 -5.08 8.77
CA HIS A 81 20.78 -5.71 7.59
C HIS A 81 20.32 -7.16 7.81
N ARG A 82 19.04 -7.39 7.59
CA ARG A 82 18.55 -8.59 6.88
C ARG A 82 17.83 -8.04 5.67
N SER A 83 18.03 -8.66 4.50
CA SER A 83 17.35 -8.25 3.26
C SER A 83 15.84 -8.11 3.50
N ALA A 84 15.24 -6.99 3.07
CA ALA A 84 13.80 -6.81 3.17
C ALA A 84 13.05 -7.86 2.33
N SER A 85 13.68 -8.35 1.26
CA SER A 85 13.11 -9.36 0.35
C SER A 85 12.92 -10.74 0.96
N ASP A 86 13.61 -11.05 2.07
CA ASP A 86 13.36 -12.31 2.78
C ASP A 86 11.98 -12.33 3.48
N ARG A 87 11.31 -11.18 3.56
CA ARG A 87 10.03 -10.96 4.23
C ARG A 87 9.15 -10.05 3.41
N VAL A 88 8.50 -10.64 2.40
CA VAL A 88 7.54 -9.95 1.57
C VAL A 88 6.15 -10.51 1.85
N PHE A 89 5.20 -9.63 2.10
CA PHE A 89 3.84 -9.98 2.49
C PHE A 89 2.83 -9.32 1.57
N THR A 90 1.78 -10.06 1.24
CA THR A 90 0.54 -9.55 0.65
C THR A 90 -0.64 -10.22 1.34
N TYR A 91 -1.82 -9.63 1.23
CA TYR A 91 -3.03 -10.15 1.84
C TYR A 91 -4.18 -10.14 0.84
N TRP A 92 -4.90 -11.25 0.79
CA TRP A 92 -6.17 -11.38 0.10
C TRP A 92 -7.13 -12.17 0.99
N ASP A 93 -8.28 -11.59 1.33
CA ASP A 93 -9.19 -12.09 2.39
C ASP A 93 -9.89 -13.42 2.07
N LYS A 94 -9.83 -13.90 0.83
CA LYS A 94 -10.47 -15.11 0.32
C LYS A 94 -9.43 -16.06 -0.28
N PRO A 95 -9.80 -17.33 -0.58
CA PRO A 95 -8.93 -18.22 -1.32
C PRO A 95 -8.48 -17.59 -2.64
N LEU A 96 -7.17 -17.71 -2.93
CA LEU A 96 -6.56 -17.05 -4.09
C LEU A 96 -7.17 -17.50 -5.42
N GLU A 97 -7.62 -18.75 -5.48
CA GLU A 97 -8.26 -19.37 -6.65
C GLU A 97 -9.59 -18.69 -7.01
N THR A 98 -10.22 -18.05 -6.02
CA THR A 98 -11.48 -17.31 -6.20
C THR A 98 -11.24 -15.80 -6.41
N ALA A 99 -9.99 -15.36 -6.36
CA ALA A 99 -9.65 -13.97 -6.54
C ALA A 99 -9.87 -13.52 -8.00
N PRO A 100 -10.18 -12.25 -8.25
CA PRO A 100 -10.22 -11.72 -9.61
C PRO A 100 -8.95 -12.06 -10.40
N PRO A 101 -9.04 -12.36 -11.71
CA PRO A 101 -7.89 -12.76 -12.55
C PRO A 101 -6.70 -11.81 -12.43
N LEU A 102 -6.93 -10.50 -12.34
CA LEU A 102 -5.87 -9.51 -12.19
C LEU A 102 -5.13 -9.63 -10.84
N VAL A 103 -5.85 -9.97 -9.77
CA VAL A 103 -5.23 -10.20 -8.45
C VAL A 103 -4.32 -11.42 -8.50
N GLN A 104 -4.80 -12.52 -9.11
CA GLN A 104 -3.99 -13.73 -9.29
C GLN A 104 -2.73 -13.44 -10.14
N ALA A 105 -2.87 -12.71 -11.24
CA ALA A 105 -1.76 -12.30 -12.09
C ALA A 105 -0.73 -11.43 -11.35
N CYS A 106 -1.19 -10.46 -10.54
CA CYS A 106 -0.30 -9.62 -9.74
C CYS A 106 0.48 -10.45 -8.70
N ILE A 107 -0.18 -11.36 -8.01
CA ILE A 107 0.45 -12.23 -7.01
C ILE A 107 1.45 -13.19 -7.68
N ALA A 108 1.11 -13.77 -8.83
CA ALA A 108 2.02 -14.61 -9.59
C ALA A 108 3.27 -13.82 -10.03
N GLN A 109 3.10 -12.60 -10.55
CA GLN A 109 4.21 -11.73 -10.91
C GLN A 109 5.07 -11.39 -9.67
N MET A 110 4.46 -11.06 -8.54
CA MET A 110 5.23 -10.81 -7.30
C MET A 110 6.04 -12.03 -6.87
N ARG A 111 5.54 -13.26 -7.03
CA ARG A 111 6.27 -14.51 -6.72
C ARG A 111 7.48 -14.71 -7.63
N THR A 112 7.44 -14.28 -8.89
CA THR A 112 8.61 -14.36 -9.78
C THR A 112 9.73 -13.43 -9.34
N VAL A 113 9.37 -12.28 -8.76
CA VAL A 113 10.31 -11.25 -8.31
C VAL A 113 10.80 -11.51 -6.89
N TYR A 114 9.90 -11.97 -6.03
CA TYR A 114 10.13 -12.27 -4.63
C TYR A 114 9.68 -13.71 -4.31
N PRO A 115 10.55 -14.72 -4.50
CA PRO A 115 10.18 -16.11 -4.22
C PRO A 115 9.77 -16.37 -2.76
N ALA A 116 10.24 -15.54 -1.82
CA ALA A 116 9.86 -15.60 -0.41
C ALA A 116 8.50 -14.92 -0.08
N LEU A 117 7.73 -14.49 -1.10
CA LEU A 117 6.42 -13.85 -0.90
C LEU A 117 5.47 -14.76 -0.11
N ARG A 118 4.98 -14.25 0.99
CA ARG A 118 3.91 -14.85 1.77
C ARG A 118 2.58 -14.20 1.39
N VAL A 119 1.71 -14.99 0.77
CA VAL A 119 0.32 -14.60 0.50
C VAL A 119 -0.49 -14.99 1.72
N LEU A 120 -1.03 -14.01 2.40
CA LEU A 120 -1.80 -14.19 3.63
C LEU A 120 -3.30 -14.07 3.33
N ASP A 121 -4.07 -14.82 4.07
CA ASP A 121 -5.53 -14.77 4.13
C ASP A 121 -6.00 -14.58 5.59
N ARG A 122 -7.31 -14.66 5.82
CA ARG A 122 -7.90 -14.51 7.15
C ARG A 122 -7.36 -15.50 8.18
N THR A 123 -6.99 -16.69 7.75
CA THR A 123 -6.47 -17.73 8.64
C THR A 123 -4.97 -17.57 8.87
N SER A 124 -4.20 -17.56 7.79
CA SER A 124 -2.74 -17.57 7.83
C SER A 124 -2.12 -16.25 8.32
N VAL A 125 -2.86 -15.14 8.32
CA VAL A 125 -2.38 -13.89 8.92
C VAL A 125 -2.13 -14.03 10.43
N ARG A 126 -2.90 -14.88 11.11
CA ARG A 126 -2.78 -15.16 12.55
C ARG A 126 -1.53 -15.97 12.90
N ASP A 127 -0.95 -16.68 11.95
CA ASP A 127 0.36 -17.33 12.10
C ASP A 127 1.53 -16.32 12.05
N VAL A 128 1.24 -15.10 11.60
CA VAL A 128 2.25 -14.06 11.42
C VAL A 128 2.20 -13.03 12.55
N VAL A 129 1.00 -12.56 12.89
CA VAL A 129 0.78 -11.56 13.92
C VAL A 129 -0.45 -11.88 14.75
N GLU A 130 -0.43 -11.50 16.01
CA GLU A 130 -1.60 -11.54 16.87
C GLU A 130 -2.55 -10.38 16.51
N ILE A 131 -3.82 -10.71 16.32
CA ILE A 131 -4.88 -9.75 15.99
C ILE A 131 -5.83 -9.69 17.18
N PRO A 132 -5.97 -8.51 17.84
CA PRO A 132 -6.93 -8.36 18.92
C PRO A 132 -8.35 -8.68 18.45
N GLU A 133 -9.13 -9.38 19.28
CA GLU A 133 -10.49 -9.82 18.94
C GLU A 133 -11.37 -8.67 18.47
N ARG A 134 -11.33 -7.54 19.19
CA ARG A 134 -12.07 -6.33 18.81
C ARG A 134 -11.71 -5.82 17.41
N ILE A 135 -10.45 -5.90 17.00
CA ILE A 135 -10.01 -5.50 15.64
C ILE A 135 -10.60 -6.45 14.60
N ALA A 136 -10.57 -7.75 14.87
CA ALA A 136 -11.15 -8.74 13.99
C ALA A 136 -12.67 -8.53 13.84
N GLU A 137 -13.39 -8.36 14.94
CA GLU A 137 -14.84 -8.11 14.94
C GLU A 137 -15.24 -6.85 14.15
N LEU A 138 -14.51 -5.75 14.37
CA LEU A 138 -14.86 -4.47 13.74
C LEU A 138 -14.48 -4.37 12.25
N LEU A 139 -13.38 -5.04 11.84
CA LEU A 139 -12.76 -4.74 10.55
C LEU A 139 -12.73 -5.90 9.57
N GLU A 140 -12.59 -7.13 10.04
CA GLU A 140 -12.21 -8.24 9.17
C GLU A 140 -13.23 -8.54 8.07
N ILE A 141 -14.51 -8.45 8.38
CA ILE A 141 -15.60 -8.75 7.45
C ILE A 141 -16.11 -7.49 6.78
N ASP A 142 -16.48 -6.50 7.59
CA ASP A 142 -17.22 -5.33 7.10
C ASP A 142 -16.32 -4.23 6.53
N ARG A 143 -15.04 -4.25 6.91
CA ARG A 143 -14.07 -3.21 6.51
C ARG A 143 -12.72 -3.80 6.09
N PRO A 144 -12.68 -4.71 5.11
CA PRO A 144 -11.46 -5.47 4.77
C PRO A 144 -10.28 -4.59 4.35
N ALA A 145 -10.53 -3.40 3.78
CA ALA A 145 -9.47 -2.44 3.45
C ALA A 145 -8.78 -1.91 4.72
N HIS A 146 -9.55 -1.56 5.76
CA HIS A 146 -9.02 -1.08 7.04
C HIS A 146 -8.42 -2.20 7.87
N PHE A 147 -8.95 -3.42 7.77
CA PHE A 147 -8.29 -4.60 8.32
C PHE A 147 -6.91 -4.79 7.67
N SER A 148 -6.82 -4.67 6.35
CA SER A 148 -5.55 -4.69 5.64
C SER A 148 -4.60 -3.57 6.07
N ASP A 149 -5.10 -2.36 6.34
CA ASP A 149 -4.31 -1.25 6.89
C ASP A 149 -3.75 -1.57 8.28
N TYR A 150 -4.54 -2.23 9.13
CA TYR A 150 -4.12 -2.65 10.45
C TYR A 150 -3.03 -3.74 10.38
N ILE A 151 -3.29 -4.85 9.67
CA ILE A 151 -2.37 -5.99 9.62
C ILE A 151 -1.05 -5.64 8.95
N ARG A 152 -1.04 -4.82 7.87
CA ARG A 152 0.22 -4.39 7.24
C ARG A 152 1.11 -3.62 8.20
N THR A 153 0.49 -2.75 9.01
CA THR A 153 1.22 -1.96 9.99
C THR A 153 1.81 -2.85 11.08
N LYS A 154 1.00 -3.77 11.61
CA LYS A 154 1.42 -4.67 12.68
C LYS A 154 2.50 -5.64 12.21
N ILE A 155 2.34 -6.26 11.04
CA ILE A 155 3.35 -7.16 10.47
C ILE A 155 4.69 -6.44 10.28
N LEU A 156 4.67 -5.26 9.65
CA LEU A 156 5.90 -4.53 9.37
C LEU A 156 6.51 -3.90 10.62
N GLU A 157 5.70 -3.51 11.59
CA GLU A 157 6.20 -3.01 12.87
C GLU A 157 6.94 -4.11 13.64
N GLU A 158 6.39 -5.31 13.73
CA GLU A 158 6.97 -6.42 14.48
C GLU A 158 8.11 -7.12 13.74
N ARG A 159 7.98 -7.31 12.43
CA ARG A 159 8.88 -8.17 11.63
C ARG A 159 9.74 -7.42 10.64
N GLY A 160 9.34 -6.21 10.24
CA GLY A 160 9.92 -5.53 9.10
C GLY A 160 9.65 -6.24 7.78
N GLY A 161 10.31 -5.81 6.72
CA GLY A 161 10.19 -6.38 5.39
C GLY A 161 9.41 -5.48 4.42
N ILE A 162 8.76 -6.09 3.46
CA ILE A 162 7.98 -5.43 2.41
C ILE A 162 6.52 -5.86 2.52
N TRP A 163 5.62 -4.89 2.50
CA TRP A 163 4.22 -5.09 2.19
C TRP A 163 3.92 -4.60 0.78
N ALA A 164 3.21 -5.41 0.02
CA ALA A 164 2.64 -5.00 -1.26
C ALA A 164 1.18 -5.47 -1.32
N ASP A 165 0.26 -4.58 -1.65
CA ASP A 165 -1.14 -4.99 -1.84
C ASP A 165 -1.25 -6.06 -2.94
N ALA A 166 -2.25 -6.93 -2.85
CA ALA A 166 -2.51 -7.99 -3.82
C ALA A 166 -2.74 -7.53 -5.27
N THR A 167 -2.92 -6.22 -5.47
CA THR A 167 -3.02 -5.58 -6.80
C THR A 167 -1.77 -4.78 -7.17
N ALA A 168 -0.66 -4.96 -6.45
CA ALA A 168 0.62 -4.40 -6.86
C ALA A 168 1.25 -5.26 -7.96
N TRP A 169 1.74 -4.61 -9.01
CA TRP A 169 2.55 -5.24 -10.05
C TRP A 169 4.00 -4.76 -9.88
N ILE A 170 4.91 -5.70 -9.61
CA ILE A 170 6.32 -5.39 -9.37
C ILE A 170 7.13 -5.92 -10.55
N GLY A 171 7.68 -5.02 -11.35
CA GLY A 171 8.35 -5.37 -12.60
C GLY A 171 9.77 -5.92 -12.44
N ARG A 172 10.43 -5.68 -11.31
CA ARG A 172 11.76 -6.20 -10.97
C ARG A 172 12.00 -6.20 -9.47
N ASN A 173 13.00 -6.94 -9.03
CA ASN A 173 13.45 -6.88 -7.65
C ASN A 173 13.96 -5.47 -7.29
N LEU A 174 13.61 -5.00 -6.12
CA LEU A 174 13.95 -3.66 -5.63
C LEU A 174 14.95 -3.67 -4.47
N ASP A 175 15.50 -4.83 -4.10
CA ASP A 175 16.35 -4.96 -2.92
C ASP A 175 17.53 -4.02 -2.94
N ASP A 176 18.25 -3.95 -4.06
CA ASP A 176 19.40 -3.07 -4.20
C ASP A 176 19.04 -1.59 -4.04
N ASP A 177 17.86 -1.18 -4.55
CA ASP A 177 17.37 0.20 -4.43
C ASP A 177 16.89 0.47 -3.00
N LEU A 178 16.17 -0.50 -2.41
CA LEU A 178 15.65 -0.39 -1.05
C LEU A 178 16.77 -0.36 -0.01
N GLU A 179 17.81 -1.20 -0.15
CA GLU A 179 18.90 -1.25 0.81
C GLU A 179 19.83 -0.04 0.72
N ARG A 180 20.22 0.37 -0.48
CA ARG A 180 21.19 1.45 -0.64
C ARG A 180 20.66 2.83 -0.37
N GLU A 181 19.44 3.12 -0.80
CA GLU A 181 18.92 4.48 -0.82
C GLU A 181 17.70 4.69 0.07
N TYR A 182 16.88 3.67 0.19
CA TYR A 182 15.56 3.82 0.78
C TYR A 182 15.50 3.44 2.26
N LEU A 183 16.12 2.37 2.68
CA LEU A 183 16.00 1.94 4.07
C LEU A 183 16.80 2.79 5.07
N ARG A 184 17.63 3.72 4.62
CA ARG A 184 18.28 4.71 5.50
C ARG A 184 17.30 5.48 6.37
N ALA A 185 16.07 5.70 5.89
CA ALA A 185 15.00 6.34 6.64
C ALA A 185 14.26 5.40 7.60
N GLY A 186 14.50 4.09 7.52
CA GLY A 186 13.85 3.07 8.33
C GLY A 186 12.51 2.59 7.80
N THR A 187 11.72 3.45 7.19
CA THR A 187 10.42 3.14 6.57
C THR A 187 10.19 3.95 5.31
N ILE A 188 9.66 3.31 4.27
CA ILE A 188 9.36 3.94 2.99
C ILE A 188 7.92 3.68 2.61
N PHE A 189 7.31 4.73 2.05
CA PHE A 189 6.03 4.69 1.33
C PHE A 189 6.17 5.41 -0.01
N PRO A 190 5.43 5.03 -1.05
CA PRO A 190 5.20 5.91 -2.18
C PRO A 190 4.49 7.20 -1.73
N ARG A 191 4.77 8.31 -2.41
CA ARG A 191 4.25 9.64 -2.05
C ARG A 191 3.39 10.22 -3.16
N TRP A 192 2.21 10.73 -2.80
CA TRP A 192 1.43 11.60 -3.68
C TRP A 192 1.95 13.02 -3.64
N THR A 193 2.27 13.49 -2.45
CA THR A 193 2.84 14.81 -2.20
C THR A 193 3.91 14.70 -1.12
N ARG A 194 4.57 15.81 -0.80
CA ARG A 194 5.52 15.85 0.31
C ARG A 194 4.91 15.41 1.66
N ARG A 195 3.60 15.49 1.83
CA ARG A 195 2.91 15.22 3.11
C ARG A 195 1.92 14.07 3.06
N SER A 196 1.69 13.48 1.92
CA SER A 196 0.75 12.38 1.76
C SER A 196 1.41 11.13 1.19
N ILE A 197 1.03 10.01 1.74
CA ILE A 197 1.54 8.68 1.38
C ILE A 197 0.55 7.91 0.52
N ALA A 198 1.05 6.85 -0.10
CA ALA A 198 0.25 5.73 -0.56
C ALA A 198 0.73 4.49 0.21
N ASN A 199 -0.20 3.78 0.85
CA ASN A 199 0.13 2.70 1.78
C ASN A 199 0.02 1.28 1.18
N TRP A 200 -0.22 1.19 -0.12
CA TRP A 200 -0.31 -0.08 -0.83
C TRP A 200 1.06 -0.78 -1.04
N PHE A 201 2.16 -0.05 -0.85
CA PHE A 201 3.52 -0.57 -0.78
C PHE A 201 4.24 0.10 0.40
N ILE A 202 4.86 -0.71 1.24
CA ILE A 202 5.63 -0.23 2.38
C ILE A 202 6.87 -1.12 2.52
N ALA A 203 8.05 -0.52 2.62
CA ALA A 203 9.25 -1.24 3.03
C ALA A 203 9.74 -0.66 4.36
N SER A 204 10.00 -1.51 5.34
CA SER A 204 10.39 -1.04 6.67
C SER A 204 11.29 -2.01 7.42
N TYR A 205 12.16 -1.48 8.25
CA TYR A 205 12.74 -2.22 9.36
C TYR A 205 11.71 -2.40 10.49
N PRO A 206 11.84 -3.44 11.31
CA PRO A 206 10.98 -3.61 12.47
C PRO A 206 11.20 -2.49 13.49
N HIS A 207 10.18 -2.19 14.28
CA HIS A 207 10.21 -1.23 15.38
C HIS A 207 10.72 0.17 15.00
N THR A 208 10.42 0.62 13.77
CA THR A 208 10.70 2.02 13.43
C THR A 208 9.73 2.93 14.16
N PRO A 209 10.18 4.10 14.68
CA PRO A 209 9.29 5.00 15.40
C PRO A 209 8.04 5.38 14.65
N LEU A 210 8.14 5.53 13.32
CA LEU A 210 7.00 5.83 12.47
C LEU A 210 5.93 4.73 12.52
N LEU A 211 6.31 3.45 12.29
CA LEU A 211 5.34 2.35 12.29
C LEU A 211 4.85 2.03 13.69
N SER A 212 5.70 2.10 14.72
CA SER A 212 5.27 1.90 16.10
C SER A 212 4.22 2.94 16.52
N LEU A 213 4.41 4.21 16.19
CA LEU A 213 3.43 5.27 16.46
C LEU A 213 2.15 5.09 15.63
N GLN A 214 2.29 4.68 14.36
CA GLN A 214 1.13 4.40 13.48
C GLN A 214 0.28 3.26 14.07
N ARG A 215 0.92 2.15 14.47
CA ARG A 215 0.25 1.00 15.10
C ARG A 215 -0.46 1.41 16.38
N MET A 216 0.26 2.00 17.34
CA MET A 216 -0.34 2.42 18.61
C MET A 216 -1.52 3.38 18.44
N THR A 217 -1.46 4.25 17.42
CA THR A 217 -2.56 5.16 17.12
C THR A 217 -3.75 4.41 16.51
N LEU A 218 -3.52 3.42 15.65
CA LEU A 218 -4.58 2.54 15.13
C LEU A 218 -5.21 1.70 16.23
N ASP A 219 -4.39 1.12 17.15
CA ASP A 219 -4.88 0.37 18.30
C ASP A 219 -5.82 1.24 19.15
N ALA A 220 -5.34 2.41 19.60
CA ALA A 220 -6.12 3.32 20.41
C ALA A 220 -7.37 3.86 19.68
N TRP A 221 -7.29 4.09 18.36
CA TRP A 221 -8.45 4.52 17.59
C TRP A 221 -9.55 3.46 17.63
N TRP A 222 -9.24 2.22 17.30
CA TRP A 222 -10.22 1.14 17.22
C TRP A 222 -10.62 0.58 18.59
N GLU A 223 -9.86 0.90 19.64
CA GLU A 223 -10.28 0.66 21.03
C GLU A 223 -11.41 1.61 21.46
N GLU A 224 -11.36 2.87 21.02
CA GLU A 224 -12.30 3.92 21.46
C GLU A 224 -13.41 4.22 20.45
N ASN A 225 -13.30 3.78 19.18
CA ASN A 225 -14.23 4.12 18.12
C ASN A 225 -14.68 2.90 17.32
N ASP A 226 -15.97 2.83 17.02
CA ASP A 226 -16.58 1.82 16.14
C ASP A 226 -16.86 2.38 14.76
N ASP A 227 -16.86 3.70 14.59
CA ASP A 227 -17.17 4.38 13.35
C ASP A 227 -15.91 4.81 12.57
N LEU A 228 -16.10 5.04 11.29
CA LEU A 228 -15.06 5.50 10.38
C LEU A 228 -15.53 6.77 9.69
N PRO A 229 -15.23 7.96 10.23
CA PRO A 229 -15.68 9.23 9.64
C PRO A 229 -14.97 9.59 8.33
N ASP A 230 -13.79 9.01 8.06
CA ASP A 230 -13.03 9.21 6.82
C ASP A 230 -12.39 7.89 6.37
N TYR A 231 -12.66 7.50 5.12
CA TYR A 231 -12.03 6.32 4.51
C TYR A 231 -10.50 6.34 4.60
N PHE A 232 -9.89 7.52 4.59
CA PHE A 232 -8.44 7.70 4.62
C PHE A 232 -7.86 7.79 6.03
N LEU A 233 -8.49 7.19 7.05
CA LEU A 233 -8.02 7.20 8.45
C LEU A 233 -6.50 6.92 8.56
N TYR A 234 -6.00 5.88 7.89
CA TYR A 234 -4.58 5.53 7.90
C TYR A 234 -3.68 6.69 7.50
N HIS A 235 -4.06 7.39 6.42
CA HIS A 235 -3.33 8.53 5.90
C HIS A 235 -3.42 9.75 6.83
N ARG A 236 -4.58 9.97 7.48
CA ARG A 236 -4.76 11.05 8.45
C ARG A 236 -3.92 10.84 9.70
N ILE A 237 -3.82 9.61 10.20
CA ILE A 237 -2.90 9.28 11.30
C ILE A 237 -1.47 9.66 10.92
N PHE A 238 -1.00 9.24 9.76
CA PHE A 238 0.34 9.57 9.28
C PHE A 238 0.56 11.10 9.19
N GLU A 239 -0.39 11.86 8.64
CA GLU A 239 -0.31 13.31 8.52
C GLU A 239 -0.27 14.00 9.89
N VAL A 240 -1.04 13.51 10.86
CA VAL A 240 -1.03 14.03 12.25
C VAL A 240 0.30 13.72 12.94
N LEU A 241 0.79 12.49 12.82
CA LEU A 241 2.08 12.10 13.41
C LEU A 241 3.24 12.91 12.85
N GLN A 242 3.26 13.21 11.56
CA GLN A 242 4.27 14.10 10.99
C GLN A 242 4.23 15.52 11.59
N ARG A 243 3.06 16.00 11.98
CA ARG A 243 2.91 17.33 12.59
C ARG A 243 3.31 17.34 14.05
N LEU A 244 2.94 16.31 14.80
CA LEU A 244 3.12 16.24 16.25
C LEU A 244 4.48 15.67 16.67
N VAL A 245 5.13 14.86 15.82
CA VAL A 245 6.36 14.14 16.15
C VAL A 245 7.49 14.57 15.22
N PRO A 246 8.38 15.49 15.66
CA PRO A 246 9.48 15.98 14.82
C PRO A 246 10.41 14.89 14.30
N GLU A 247 10.60 13.79 15.05
CA GLU A 247 11.40 12.65 14.65
C GLU A 247 10.81 11.92 13.45
N VAL A 248 9.48 11.69 13.46
CA VAL A 248 8.75 11.10 12.32
C VAL A 248 8.87 12.00 11.09
N ARG A 249 8.71 13.31 11.28
CA ARG A 249 8.92 14.27 10.18
C ARG A 249 10.34 14.22 9.64
N GLY A 250 11.34 14.21 10.52
CA GLY A 250 12.75 14.15 10.11
C GLY A 250 13.09 12.86 9.37
N GLN A 251 12.58 11.72 9.81
CA GLN A 251 12.71 10.44 9.16
C GLN A 251 12.06 10.46 7.76
N TRP A 252 10.84 10.98 7.67
CA TRP A 252 10.11 11.13 6.42
C TRP A 252 10.79 12.07 5.42
N ASP A 253 11.28 13.22 5.89
CA ASP A 253 12.00 14.20 5.05
C ASP A 253 13.35 13.66 4.55
N ALA A 254 13.98 12.75 5.29
CA ALA A 254 15.22 12.08 4.89
C ALA A 254 15.01 10.93 3.90
N ALA A 255 13.80 10.37 3.83
CA ALA A 255 13.49 9.28 2.91
C ALA A 255 13.46 9.79 1.46
N PRO A 256 14.06 9.03 0.50
CA PRO A 256 13.98 9.36 -0.92
C PRO A 256 12.54 9.42 -1.42
N THR A 257 12.32 10.16 -2.49
CA THR A 257 10.98 10.28 -3.07
C THR A 257 10.70 9.11 -4.00
N LEU A 258 9.80 8.23 -3.59
CA LEU A 258 9.18 7.22 -4.43
C LEU A 258 7.81 7.75 -4.87
N SER A 259 7.67 8.10 -6.15
CA SER A 259 6.43 8.74 -6.65
C SER A 259 5.27 7.74 -6.72
N ALA A 260 4.16 8.06 -6.06
CA ALA A 260 2.92 7.31 -6.21
C ALA A 260 2.25 7.56 -7.58
N ALA A 261 2.47 8.71 -8.20
CA ALA A 261 1.90 9.02 -9.51
C ALA A 261 2.48 8.12 -10.62
N GLY A 262 3.80 7.92 -10.63
CA GLY A 262 4.46 7.01 -11.59
C GLY A 262 4.01 5.55 -11.44
N ALA A 263 3.63 5.16 -10.24
CA ALA A 263 3.14 3.83 -9.92
C ALA A 263 1.74 3.50 -10.48
N HIS A 264 1.04 4.44 -11.10
CA HIS A 264 -0.26 4.20 -11.75
C HIS A 264 -0.17 4.16 -13.28
N ARG A 265 1.03 4.18 -13.84
CA ARG A 265 1.22 4.19 -15.29
C ARG A 265 0.64 2.94 -15.96
N LEU A 266 0.93 1.74 -15.43
CA LEU A 266 0.39 0.50 -15.98
C LEU A 266 -1.15 0.47 -15.90
N GLN A 267 -1.73 1.01 -14.81
CA GLN A 267 -3.18 1.13 -14.69
C GLN A 267 -3.79 2.03 -15.78
N LEU A 268 -3.08 3.07 -16.21
CA LEU A 268 -3.53 3.93 -17.31
C LEU A 268 -3.48 3.19 -18.67
N GLU A 269 -2.54 2.27 -18.82
CA GLU A 269 -2.35 1.48 -20.03
C GLU A 269 -3.25 0.23 -20.11
N MET A 270 -3.86 -0.21 -19.01
CA MET A 270 -4.55 -1.51 -18.93
C MET A 270 -5.61 -1.73 -20.01
N MET A 271 -6.34 -0.71 -20.40
CA MET A 271 -7.40 -0.80 -21.41
C MET A 271 -6.88 -0.52 -22.84
N GLN A 272 -5.59 -0.17 -22.98
CA GLN A 272 -4.98 0.10 -24.27
C GLN A 272 -4.56 -1.20 -24.98
N PRO A 273 -4.39 -1.18 -26.29
CA PRO A 273 -3.88 -2.33 -27.03
C PRO A 273 -2.53 -2.81 -26.50
N TRP A 274 -2.39 -4.10 -26.34
CA TRP A 274 -1.14 -4.73 -25.94
C TRP A 274 -0.03 -4.48 -26.96
N ARG A 275 1.17 -4.16 -26.47
CA ARG A 275 2.42 -4.11 -27.22
C ARG A 275 3.50 -4.88 -26.47
N PRO A 276 4.38 -5.62 -27.17
CA PRO A 276 5.40 -6.47 -26.52
C PRO A 276 6.34 -5.74 -25.55
N ASP A 277 6.59 -4.47 -25.78
CA ASP A 277 7.49 -3.62 -25.00
C ASP A 277 6.80 -2.92 -23.81
N THR A 278 5.47 -3.01 -23.69
CA THR A 278 4.69 -2.27 -22.67
C THR A 278 5.20 -2.51 -21.25
N LEU A 279 5.27 -3.77 -20.81
CA LEU A 279 5.68 -4.10 -19.45
C LEU A 279 7.16 -3.75 -19.20
N THR A 280 8.04 -4.01 -20.14
CA THR A 280 9.47 -3.71 -20.03
C THR A 280 9.70 -2.21 -19.90
N THR A 281 9.04 -1.41 -20.75
CA THR A 281 9.15 0.05 -20.71
C THR A 281 8.64 0.62 -19.39
N ILE A 282 7.53 0.09 -18.86
CA ILE A 282 6.98 0.52 -17.58
C ILE A 282 7.90 0.11 -16.43
N ALA A 283 8.38 -1.15 -16.41
CA ALA A 283 9.27 -1.66 -15.37
C ALA A 283 10.59 -0.87 -15.28
N GLN A 284 11.13 -0.41 -16.40
CA GLN A 284 12.34 0.44 -16.43
C GLN A 284 12.12 1.82 -15.80
N SER A 285 10.97 2.43 -16.07
CA SER A 285 10.68 3.81 -15.62
C SER A 285 10.04 3.87 -14.22
N ALA A 286 9.20 2.88 -13.89
CA ALA A 286 8.48 2.80 -12.61
C ALA A 286 8.21 1.31 -12.28
N PRO A 287 9.15 0.64 -11.62
CA PRO A 287 9.06 -0.81 -11.37
C PRO A 287 7.92 -1.21 -10.43
N LEU A 288 7.44 -0.30 -9.61
CA LEU A 288 6.28 -0.49 -8.74
C LEU A 288 5.04 0.09 -9.39
N GLN A 289 4.03 -0.75 -9.58
CA GLN A 289 2.76 -0.33 -10.16
C GLN A 289 1.60 -0.73 -9.25
N LYS A 290 0.60 0.13 -9.12
CA LYS A 290 -0.66 -0.14 -8.42
C LYS A 290 -1.77 -0.27 -9.44
N LEU A 291 -2.43 -1.42 -9.44
CA LEU A 291 -3.53 -1.72 -10.34
C LEU A 291 -4.86 -1.75 -9.58
N SER A 292 -5.96 -1.80 -10.34
CA SER A 292 -7.31 -1.98 -9.82
C SER A 292 -7.99 -3.11 -10.57
N TYR A 293 -8.52 -4.08 -9.82
CA TYR A 293 -9.33 -5.18 -10.35
C TYR A 293 -10.81 -4.81 -10.56
N LYS A 294 -11.18 -3.57 -10.23
CA LYS A 294 -12.54 -3.06 -10.44
C LYS A 294 -12.66 -2.53 -11.87
N TYR A 295 -13.08 -3.39 -12.78
CA TYR A 295 -13.37 -3.07 -14.17
C TYR A 295 -14.63 -3.81 -14.62
N ASP A 296 -15.38 -3.22 -15.55
CA ASP A 296 -16.65 -3.77 -16.03
C ASP A 296 -16.44 -4.73 -17.21
N GLU A 297 -15.34 -4.56 -17.97
CA GLU A 297 -15.04 -5.33 -19.17
C GLU A 297 -13.53 -5.49 -19.38
N VAL A 298 -13.16 -6.50 -20.14
CA VAL A 298 -11.79 -6.76 -20.58
C VAL A 298 -11.74 -6.60 -22.08
N PRO A 299 -11.25 -5.46 -22.63
CA PRO A 299 -11.20 -5.26 -24.07
C PRO A 299 -10.27 -6.28 -24.75
N ALA A 300 -10.73 -6.89 -25.83
CA ALA A 300 -9.94 -7.87 -26.58
C ALA A 300 -8.61 -7.26 -27.10
N GLY A 301 -7.50 -7.97 -26.93
CA GLY A 301 -6.14 -7.53 -27.28
C GLY A 301 -5.62 -6.39 -26.40
N SER A 302 -6.25 -6.09 -25.27
CA SER A 302 -5.77 -5.08 -24.32
C SER A 302 -4.61 -5.60 -23.46
N VAL A 303 -3.92 -4.65 -22.81
CA VAL A 303 -2.92 -4.97 -21.79
C VAL A 303 -3.57 -5.79 -20.65
N LEU A 304 -4.80 -5.46 -20.24
CA LEU A 304 -5.52 -6.19 -19.22
C LEU A 304 -5.77 -7.65 -19.61
N GLU A 305 -6.27 -7.90 -20.83
CA GLU A 305 -6.46 -9.27 -21.33
C GLU A 305 -5.13 -10.05 -21.34
N HIS A 306 -4.04 -9.39 -21.77
CA HIS A 306 -2.71 -10.00 -21.76
C HIS A 306 -2.25 -10.37 -20.34
N LEU A 307 -2.43 -9.48 -19.36
CA LEU A 307 -2.03 -9.72 -17.97
C LEU A 307 -2.84 -10.84 -17.30
N THR A 308 -4.11 -11.00 -17.69
CA THR A 308 -5.05 -11.91 -17.02
C THR A 308 -5.30 -13.21 -17.77
N ARG A 309 -4.70 -13.40 -18.94
CA ARG A 309 -4.95 -14.52 -19.85
C ARG A 309 -4.90 -15.89 -19.19
N ASP A 310 -3.90 -16.14 -18.37
CA ASP A 310 -3.66 -17.44 -17.74
C ASP A 310 -4.55 -17.69 -16.50
N TYR A 311 -5.33 -16.67 -16.09
CA TYR A 311 -6.17 -16.68 -14.90
C TYR A 311 -7.65 -16.42 -15.21
N ALA A 312 -7.97 -16.12 -16.47
CA ALA A 312 -9.34 -16.04 -16.92
C ALA A 312 -9.90 -17.48 -16.97
N THR A 313 -10.61 -17.89 -15.93
CA THR A 313 -11.51 -19.04 -16.06
C THR A 313 -12.52 -18.73 -17.14
N ASP A 314 -12.79 -19.66 -18.05
CA ASP A 314 -13.92 -19.57 -18.97
C ASP A 314 -15.14 -19.13 -18.14
N ALA A 315 -15.60 -17.91 -18.39
CA ALA A 315 -16.72 -17.36 -17.66
C ALA A 315 -17.87 -18.35 -17.86
N ALA A 316 -18.25 -19.03 -16.78
CA ALA A 316 -19.44 -19.84 -16.78
C ALA A 316 -20.59 -18.96 -17.30
N GLU A 317 -21.27 -19.47 -18.31
CA GLU A 317 -22.48 -18.85 -18.85
C GLU A 317 -23.39 -18.45 -17.69
N PRO A 318 -23.97 -17.25 -17.74
CA PRO A 318 -24.94 -16.85 -16.72
C PRO A 318 -26.13 -17.81 -16.79
N ALA A 319 -26.37 -18.52 -15.68
CA ALA A 319 -27.56 -19.34 -15.50
C ALA A 319 -28.81 -18.49 -15.31
#